data_4256949e26be01e44c58cf2926652ec6
#
_entry.id   4256949e26be01e44c58cf2926652ec6
#
_cell.length_a   1.000
_cell.length_b   1.000
_cell.length_c   1.000
_cell.angle_alpha   90.00
_cell.angle_beta   90.00
_cell.angle_gamma   90.00
#
_symmetry.space_group_name_H-M   'P 1'
#
loop_
_entity.id
_entity.type
_entity.pdbx_description
1 polymer ?
#
loop_
_entity_poly.entity_id
_entity_poly.type
_entity_poly.pdbx_seq_one_letter_code
_entity_poly.pdbx_strand_id
1 'polypeptide(L)'
;MAATRDGIDALLRDRGLRRSTPELTAESVLRGAHASAVLEGSASTLQELRTGVADEPARAAARVGTELLALAPVLARSPLQAFARLHVLAAKGQAPESGSESVLGRPRSAEGADRVGALAKLLVAPTAAPALVVAAVVHADIACAAPFPTRNGILARAAERLVLVARGVDPASLVVPEAGHLALRREYESNLRAYGEGSAGGVRAWLLYAAEAYAAGTEASPLAD
;
A
#
# COMPACT_ATOMS: atom_id res chain seq x y z
N MET A 1 -14.19 -10.05 4.65
CA MET A 1 -13.67 -9.96 3.26
C MET A 1 -14.78 -9.98 2.19
N ALA A 2 -15.77 -10.90 2.20
CA ALA A 2 -16.87 -10.84 1.21
C ALA A 2 -17.69 -9.56 1.34
N ALA A 3 -18.26 -9.30 2.52
CA ALA A 3 -19.01 -8.05 2.77
C ALA A 3 -18.20 -6.78 2.47
N THR A 4 -16.91 -6.80 2.74
CA THR A 4 -15.99 -5.69 2.42
C THR A 4 -15.87 -5.51 0.91
N ARG A 5 -15.75 -6.61 0.16
CA ARG A 5 -15.73 -6.58 -1.30
C ARG A 5 -17.05 -6.02 -1.84
N ASP A 6 -18.18 -6.46 -1.29
CA ASP A 6 -19.50 -5.97 -1.70
C ASP A 6 -19.64 -4.46 -1.44
N GLY A 7 -19.09 -3.95 -0.32
CA GLY A 7 -19.05 -2.53 -0.01
C GLY A 7 -18.20 -1.73 -1.01
N ILE A 8 -17.02 -2.22 -1.37
CA ILE A 8 -16.17 -1.61 -2.41
C ILE A 8 -16.91 -1.61 -3.76
N ASP A 9 -17.49 -2.74 -4.15
CA ASP A 9 -18.24 -2.88 -5.39
C ASP A 9 -19.47 -1.96 -5.43
N ALA A 10 -20.15 -1.74 -4.29
CA ALA A 10 -21.24 -0.79 -4.18
C ALA A 10 -20.76 0.66 -4.40
N LEU A 11 -19.71 1.08 -3.68
CA LEU A 11 -19.11 2.41 -3.85
C LEU A 11 -18.75 2.68 -5.30
N LEU A 12 -18.06 1.73 -5.94
CA LEU A 12 -17.58 1.88 -7.31
C LEU A 12 -18.73 1.85 -8.35
N ARG A 13 -19.78 1.05 -8.11
CA ARG A 13 -20.96 0.99 -9.02
C ARG A 13 -21.85 2.19 -8.91
N ASP A 14 -22.19 2.61 -7.69
CA ASP A 14 -23.19 3.66 -7.47
C ASP A 14 -22.66 5.06 -7.80
N ARG A 15 -21.35 5.29 -7.59
CA ARG A 15 -20.75 6.62 -7.74
C ARG A 15 -19.56 6.67 -8.69
N GLY A 16 -18.86 5.55 -8.95
CA GLY A 16 -17.51 5.54 -9.47
C GLY A 16 -17.33 5.26 -10.95
N LEU A 17 -17.91 4.19 -11.48
CA LEU A 17 -17.62 3.75 -12.86
C LEU A 17 -18.15 4.70 -13.95
N ARG A 18 -19.17 5.50 -13.63
CA ARG A 18 -19.73 6.52 -14.56
C ARG A 18 -19.15 7.91 -14.32
N ARG A 19 -18.36 8.12 -13.26
CA ARG A 19 -17.82 9.42 -12.82
C ARG A 19 -16.35 9.36 -12.39
N SER A 20 -15.65 8.24 -12.56
CA SER A 20 -14.22 8.19 -12.26
C SER A 20 -13.49 9.10 -13.23
N THR A 21 -13.03 10.22 -12.73
CA THR A 21 -12.19 11.15 -13.48
C THR A 21 -10.74 11.04 -13.01
N PRO A 22 -9.76 11.45 -13.84
CA PRO A 22 -8.37 11.51 -13.41
C PRO A 22 -8.17 12.32 -12.13
N GLU A 23 -8.99 13.35 -11.91
CA GLU A 23 -8.93 14.22 -10.73
C GLU A 23 -9.33 13.46 -9.45
N LEU A 24 -10.39 12.62 -9.51
CA LEU A 24 -10.79 11.78 -8.37
C LEU A 24 -9.71 10.75 -8.03
N THR A 25 -9.10 10.14 -9.03
CA THR A 25 -7.97 9.24 -8.85
C THR A 25 -6.78 9.97 -8.21
N ALA A 26 -6.43 11.16 -8.70
CA ALA A 26 -5.36 11.97 -8.14
C ALA A 26 -5.64 12.37 -6.68
N GLU A 27 -6.87 12.76 -6.37
CA GLU A 27 -7.29 13.09 -5.00
C GLU A 27 -7.23 11.86 -4.08
N SER A 28 -7.71 10.71 -4.53
CA SER A 28 -7.60 9.45 -3.76
C SER A 28 -6.15 9.08 -3.47
N VAL A 29 -5.28 9.18 -4.49
CA VAL A 29 -3.84 8.93 -4.34
C VAL A 29 -3.20 9.91 -3.36
N LEU A 30 -3.57 11.17 -3.42
CA LEU A 30 -3.06 12.21 -2.51
C LEU A 30 -3.50 11.96 -1.06
N ARG A 31 -4.77 11.61 -0.83
CA ARG A 31 -5.28 11.22 0.50
C ARG A 31 -4.54 10.00 1.04
N GLY A 32 -4.30 8.99 0.20
CA GLY A 32 -3.53 7.80 0.57
C GLY A 32 -2.09 8.12 0.91
N ALA A 33 -1.43 8.96 0.12
CA ALA A 33 -0.06 9.40 0.40
C ALA A 33 0.05 10.14 1.73
N HIS A 34 -0.89 11.04 2.02
CA HIS A 34 -0.96 11.74 3.30
C HIS A 34 -1.15 10.75 4.46
N ALA A 35 -2.16 9.87 4.39
CA ALA A 35 -2.43 8.89 5.45
C ALA A 35 -1.21 7.96 5.68
N SER A 36 -0.58 7.51 4.60
CA SER A 36 0.64 6.71 4.66
C SER A 36 1.79 7.45 5.33
N ALA A 37 1.96 8.73 5.05
CA ALA A 37 2.99 9.56 5.66
C ALA A 37 2.76 9.78 7.16
N VAL A 38 1.52 10.04 7.57
CA VAL A 38 1.16 10.19 9.00
C VAL A 38 1.45 8.91 9.78
N LEU A 39 1.24 7.72 9.18
CA LEU A 39 1.64 6.44 9.77
C LEU A 39 3.16 6.29 9.92
N GLU A 40 3.96 6.99 9.09
CA GLU A 40 5.43 7.08 9.19
C GLU A 40 5.91 8.25 10.08
N GLY A 41 4.99 8.91 10.79
CA GLY A 41 5.33 9.99 11.71
C GLY A 41 5.41 11.38 11.07
N SER A 42 4.93 11.58 9.84
CA SER A 42 4.80 12.90 9.23
C SER A 42 3.85 13.78 10.03
N ALA A 43 4.24 15.04 10.22
CA ALA A 43 3.38 16.08 10.80
C ALA A 43 2.69 16.92 9.73
N SER A 44 2.99 16.70 8.45
CA SER A 44 2.44 17.48 7.35
C SER A 44 0.94 17.24 7.18
N THR A 45 0.22 18.31 6.93
CA THR A 45 -1.21 18.27 6.57
C THR A 45 -1.40 17.86 5.10
N LEU A 46 -2.60 17.44 4.76
CA LEU A 46 -2.99 17.16 3.37
C LEU A 46 -2.80 18.41 2.47
N GLN A 47 -3.07 19.61 3.02
CA GLN A 47 -2.91 20.86 2.25
C GLN A 47 -1.44 21.18 1.98
N GLU A 48 -0.54 20.96 2.94
CA GLU A 48 0.91 21.12 2.74
C GLU A 48 1.44 20.13 1.71
N LEU A 49 0.92 18.89 1.72
CA LEU A 49 1.26 17.90 0.70
C LEU A 49 0.78 18.36 -0.69
N ARG A 50 -0.45 18.91 -0.78
CA ARG A 50 -1.02 19.42 -2.04
C ARG A 50 -0.24 20.60 -2.60
N THR A 51 0.30 21.48 -1.75
CA THR A 51 1.09 22.65 -2.17
C THR A 51 2.57 22.36 -2.32
N GLY A 52 3.03 21.14 -2.03
CA GLY A 52 4.41 20.71 -2.20
C GLY A 52 5.38 21.17 -1.10
N VAL A 53 4.88 21.71 0.02
CA VAL A 53 5.70 22.18 1.16
C VAL A 53 5.81 21.16 2.29
N ALA A 54 5.33 19.93 2.06
CA ALA A 54 5.32 18.85 3.03
C ALA A 54 6.73 18.35 3.39
N ASP A 55 6.81 17.65 4.52
CA ASP A 55 8.03 16.98 4.99
C ASP A 55 8.43 15.76 4.15
N GLU A 56 9.60 15.17 4.43
CA GLU A 56 10.13 14.10 3.59
C GLU A 56 9.29 12.82 3.59
N PRO A 57 8.73 12.32 4.70
CA PRO A 57 7.84 11.17 4.65
C PRO A 57 6.63 11.40 3.73
N ALA A 58 6.03 12.58 3.77
CA ALA A 58 4.89 12.93 2.94
C ALA A 58 5.28 13.05 1.45
N ARG A 59 6.40 13.69 1.15
CA ARG A 59 6.93 13.73 -0.22
C ARG A 59 7.29 12.34 -0.75
N ALA A 60 7.85 11.45 0.09
CA ALA A 60 8.14 10.08 -0.28
C ALA A 60 6.88 9.30 -0.66
N ALA A 61 5.84 9.37 0.17
CA ALA A 61 4.56 8.72 -0.11
C ALA A 61 3.89 9.29 -1.39
N ALA A 62 3.95 10.61 -1.61
CA ALA A 62 3.42 11.24 -2.82
C ALA A 62 4.16 10.78 -4.09
N ARG A 63 5.50 10.70 -4.06
CA ARG A 63 6.28 10.18 -5.22
C ARG A 63 5.88 8.75 -5.57
N VAL A 64 5.64 7.90 -4.58
CA VAL A 64 5.14 6.54 -4.81
C VAL A 64 3.75 6.58 -5.42
N GLY A 65 2.87 7.41 -4.88
CA GLY A 65 1.50 7.55 -5.37
C GLY A 65 1.40 7.97 -6.84
N THR A 66 2.24 8.91 -7.28
CA THR A 66 2.21 9.40 -8.68
C THR A 66 2.53 8.33 -9.72
N GLU A 67 3.29 7.28 -9.35
CA GLU A 67 3.69 6.20 -10.24
C GLU A 67 2.84 4.92 -10.05
N LEU A 68 1.94 4.91 -9.05
CA LEU A 68 1.27 3.68 -8.60
C LEU A 68 0.51 2.99 -9.74
N LEU A 69 -0.35 3.69 -10.46
CA LEU A 69 -1.17 3.10 -11.52
C LEU A 69 -0.32 2.59 -12.68
N ALA A 70 0.77 3.29 -13.02
CA ALA A 70 1.70 2.87 -14.05
C ALA A 70 2.44 1.56 -13.68
N LEU A 71 2.56 1.26 -12.38
CA LEU A 71 3.18 0.04 -11.88
C LEU A 71 2.24 -1.17 -11.85
N ALA A 72 0.92 -1.00 -11.99
CA ALA A 72 -0.02 -2.14 -11.97
C ALA A 72 0.29 -3.22 -13.02
N PRO A 73 0.51 -2.89 -14.31
CA PRO A 73 0.92 -3.90 -15.29
C PRO A 73 2.33 -4.45 -15.05
N VAL A 74 3.21 -3.70 -14.38
CA VAL A 74 4.54 -4.20 -13.99
C VAL A 74 4.40 -5.22 -12.87
N LEU A 75 3.59 -4.95 -11.84
CA LEU A 75 3.33 -5.90 -10.74
C LEU A 75 2.79 -7.22 -11.27
N ALA A 76 1.88 -7.18 -12.24
CA ALA A 76 1.26 -8.39 -12.80
C ALA A 76 2.27 -9.29 -13.52
N ARG A 77 3.35 -8.74 -14.08
CA ARG A 77 4.35 -9.49 -14.87
C ARG A 77 5.68 -9.70 -14.15
N SER A 78 6.11 -8.72 -13.38
CA SER A 78 7.42 -8.66 -12.72
C SER A 78 7.32 -8.01 -11.35
N PRO A 79 6.73 -8.70 -10.34
CA PRO A 79 6.53 -8.12 -9.01
C PRO A 79 7.81 -7.60 -8.35
N LEU A 80 8.93 -8.29 -8.53
CA LEU A 80 10.24 -7.85 -8.01
C LEU A 80 10.63 -6.47 -8.56
N GLN A 81 10.40 -6.24 -9.85
CA GLN A 81 10.67 -4.95 -10.47
C GLN A 81 9.73 -3.86 -9.93
N ALA A 82 8.46 -4.19 -9.70
CA ALA A 82 7.51 -3.26 -9.10
C ALA A 82 7.93 -2.88 -7.68
N PHE A 83 8.29 -3.84 -6.83
CA PHE A 83 8.78 -3.57 -5.47
C PHE A 83 10.07 -2.75 -5.46
N ALA A 84 11.04 -3.09 -6.33
CA ALA A 84 12.26 -2.31 -6.48
C ALA A 84 11.97 -0.86 -6.88
N ARG A 85 11.06 -0.64 -7.83
CA ARG A 85 10.66 0.71 -8.27
C ARG A 85 9.95 1.48 -7.16
N LEU A 86 9.02 0.86 -6.43
CA LEU A 86 8.36 1.48 -5.26
C LEU A 86 9.38 1.92 -4.21
N HIS A 87 10.37 1.07 -3.91
CA HIS A 87 11.42 1.42 -2.95
C HIS A 87 12.29 2.58 -3.45
N VAL A 88 12.72 2.58 -4.72
CA VAL A 88 13.48 3.69 -5.31
C VAL A 88 12.72 5.01 -5.17
N LEU A 89 11.41 5.02 -5.45
CA LEU A 89 10.57 6.21 -5.33
C LEU A 89 10.42 6.67 -3.87
N ALA A 90 10.21 5.73 -2.95
CA ALA A 90 10.06 6.03 -1.54
C ALA A 90 11.35 6.53 -0.89
N ALA A 91 12.51 5.97 -1.27
CA ALA A 91 13.81 6.29 -0.69
C ALA A 91 14.52 7.47 -1.36
N LYS A 92 14.02 7.96 -2.51
CA LYS A 92 14.59 9.12 -3.21
C LYS A 92 14.60 10.35 -2.29
N GLY A 93 15.76 11.01 -2.18
CA GLY A 93 15.94 12.21 -1.36
C GLY A 93 16.34 11.89 0.10
N GLN A 94 16.48 10.65 0.49
CA GLN A 94 17.20 10.30 1.71
C GLN A 94 18.71 10.44 1.44
N ALA A 95 19.44 11.05 2.39
CA ALA A 95 20.89 11.07 2.31
C ALA A 95 21.39 9.61 2.33
N PRO A 96 22.25 9.18 1.38
CA PRO A 96 22.85 7.87 1.47
C PRO A 96 23.65 7.79 2.75
N GLU A 97 23.40 6.75 3.57
CA GLU A 97 24.42 6.33 4.52
C GLU A 97 25.67 6.00 3.71
N SER A 98 26.83 6.42 4.19
CA SER A 98 28.12 6.36 3.45
C SER A 98 28.28 5.03 2.71
N GLY A 99 28.29 5.04 1.38
CA GLY A 99 28.45 3.88 0.51
C GLY A 99 27.17 3.29 -0.09
N SER A 100 25.97 3.87 0.08
CA SER A 100 24.69 3.22 -0.18
C SER A 100 24.00 3.54 -1.51
N GLU A 101 24.57 4.27 -2.44
CA GLU A 101 23.94 4.51 -3.76
C GLU A 101 23.59 3.22 -4.52
N SER A 102 24.31 2.12 -4.24
CA SER A 102 24.08 0.82 -4.87
C SER A 102 22.88 0.03 -4.27
N VAL A 103 22.26 0.52 -3.20
CA VAL A 103 21.24 -0.24 -2.41
C VAL A 103 19.82 0.14 -2.76
N LEU A 104 19.60 1.22 -3.51
CA LEU A 104 18.25 1.63 -3.94
C LEU A 104 17.58 0.54 -4.78
N GLY A 105 16.39 0.15 -4.38
CA GLY A 105 15.63 -0.89 -5.06
C GLY A 105 16.10 -2.33 -4.78
N ARG A 106 17.10 -2.52 -3.93
CA ARG A 106 17.61 -3.85 -3.57
C ARG A 106 17.25 -4.20 -2.13
N PRO A 107 16.89 -5.46 -1.84
CA PRO A 107 16.75 -5.95 -0.49
C PRO A 107 18.04 -5.77 0.31
N ARG A 108 17.89 -5.49 1.62
CA ARG A 108 19.02 -5.22 2.54
C ARG A 108 19.83 -6.45 2.92
N SER A 109 19.27 -7.66 2.69
CA SER A 109 19.89 -8.94 3.07
C SER A 109 19.42 -10.07 2.14
N ALA A 110 20.09 -11.22 2.20
CA ALA A 110 19.65 -12.43 1.49
C ALA A 110 18.26 -12.89 1.95
N GLU A 111 17.96 -12.83 3.26
CA GLU A 111 16.65 -13.16 3.81
C GLU A 111 15.55 -12.21 3.27
N GLY A 112 15.83 -10.91 3.20
CA GLY A 112 14.94 -9.93 2.57
C GLY A 112 14.71 -10.23 1.10
N ALA A 113 15.75 -10.65 0.36
CA ALA A 113 15.64 -11.05 -1.04
C ALA A 113 14.77 -12.30 -1.22
N ASP A 114 14.96 -13.32 -0.35
CA ASP A 114 14.14 -14.54 -0.35
C ASP A 114 12.67 -14.21 -0.05
N ARG A 115 12.42 -13.31 0.89
CA ARG A 115 11.05 -12.91 1.24
C ARG A 115 10.33 -12.20 0.09
N VAL A 116 10.94 -11.19 -0.53
CA VAL A 116 10.34 -10.55 -1.73
C VAL A 116 10.23 -11.52 -2.90
N GLY A 117 11.16 -12.47 -3.04
CA GLY A 117 11.09 -13.54 -4.02
C GLY A 117 9.87 -14.46 -3.80
N ALA A 118 9.58 -14.81 -2.55
CA ALA A 118 8.40 -15.60 -2.20
C ALA A 118 7.09 -14.84 -2.51
N LEU A 119 7.03 -13.55 -2.16
CA LEU A 119 5.89 -12.69 -2.50
C LEU A 119 5.70 -12.55 -4.01
N ALA A 120 6.79 -12.41 -4.76
CA ALA A 120 6.72 -12.33 -6.20
C ALA A 120 6.14 -13.61 -6.82
N LYS A 121 6.55 -14.78 -6.32
CA LYS A 121 5.99 -16.08 -6.74
C LYS A 121 4.49 -16.17 -6.41
N LEU A 122 4.07 -15.74 -5.21
CA LEU A 122 2.67 -15.70 -4.79
C LEU A 122 1.83 -14.83 -5.74
N LEU A 123 2.36 -13.69 -6.17
CA LEU A 123 1.63 -12.73 -7.01
C LEU A 123 1.44 -13.21 -8.45
N VAL A 124 2.38 -13.96 -9.01
CA VAL A 124 2.28 -14.50 -10.39
C VAL A 124 1.66 -15.88 -10.45
N ALA A 125 1.61 -16.61 -9.35
CA ALA A 125 1.02 -17.95 -9.32
C ALA A 125 -0.52 -17.86 -9.47
N PRO A 126 -1.13 -18.82 -10.19
CA PRO A 126 -2.59 -18.98 -10.16
C PRO A 126 -3.08 -19.20 -8.72
N THR A 127 -4.10 -18.47 -8.32
CA THR A 127 -4.66 -18.59 -6.98
C THR A 127 -6.17 -18.35 -6.99
N ALA A 128 -6.90 -19.12 -6.19
CA ALA A 128 -8.31 -18.89 -5.88
C ALA A 128 -8.50 -17.92 -4.68
N ALA A 129 -7.41 -17.47 -4.05
CA ALA A 129 -7.51 -16.54 -2.92
C ALA A 129 -8.11 -15.20 -3.38
N PRO A 130 -9.07 -14.64 -2.62
CA PRO A 130 -9.62 -13.32 -2.91
C PRO A 130 -8.50 -12.25 -2.98
N ALA A 131 -8.62 -11.32 -3.92
CA ALA A 131 -7.61 -10.28 -4.11
C ALA A 131 -7.37 -9.43 -2.84
N LEU A 132 -8.41 -9.18 -2.03
CA LEU A 132 -8.29 -8.50 -0.74
C LEU A 132 -7.40 -9.28 0.25
N VAL A 133 -7.47 -10.61 0.25
CA VAL A 133 -6.59 -11.46 1.07
C VAL A 133 -5.15 -11.37 0.58
N VAL A 134 -4.94 -11.44 -0.73
CA VAL A 134 -3.59 -11.33 -1.31
C VAL A 134 -2.97 -9.97 -1.01
N ALA A 135 -3.73 -8.88 -1.16
CA ALA A 135 -3.28 -7.53 -0.85
C ALA A 135 -2.87 -7.39 0.63
N ALA A 136 -3.71 -7.88 1.55
CA ALA A 136 -3.43 -7.87 2.98
C ALA A 136 -2.17 -8.67 3.35
N VAL A 137 -1.96 -9.85 2.74
CA VAL A 137 -0.76 -10.66 2.98
C VAL A 137 0.50 -9.95 2.46
N VAL A 138 0.45 -9.39 1.25
CA VAL A 138 1.59 -8.64 0.68
C VAL A 138 1.97 -7.46 1.57
N HIS A 139 0.97 -6.72 2.07
CA HIS A 139 1.21 -5.64 3.02
C HIS A 139 1.92 -6.13 4.27
N ALA A 140 1.32 -7.07 5.00
CA ALA A 140 1.87 -7.53 6.27
C ALA A 140 3.27 -8.13 6.13
N ASP A 141 3.50 -8.91 5.08
CA ASP A 141 4.80 -9.50 4.81
C ASP A 141 5.88 -8.45 4.59
N ILE A 142 5.63 -7.43 3.76
CA ILE A 142 6.59 -6.35 3.52
C ILE A 142 6.80 -5.52 4.81
N ALA A 143 5.74 -5.19 5.52
CA ALA A 143 5.82 -4.38 6.73
C ALA A 143 6.60 -5.10 7.85
N CYS A 144 6.33 -6.39 8.08
CA CYS A 144 6.96 -7.17 9.14
C CYS A 144 8.39 -7.59 8.80
N ALA A 145 8.63 -8.07 7.58
CA ALA A 145 9.96 -8.51 7.17
C ALA A 145 10.92 -7.34 6.91
N ALA A 146 10.39 -6.15 6.62
CA ALA A 146 11.16 -4.96 6.30
C ALA A 146 12.34 -5.25 5.34
N PRO A 147 12.07 -5.82 4.15
CA PRO A 147 13.12 -6.39 3.30
C PRO A 147 14.05 -5.34 2.69
N PHE A 148 13.66 -4.08 2.65
CA PHE A 148 14.46 -2.97 2.11
C PHE A 148 15.12 -2.16 3.23
N PRO A 149 16.16 -1.38 2.92
CA PRO A 149 16.87 -0.59 3.94
C PRO A 149 15.97 0.39 4.70
N THR A 150 15.01 1.03 4.00
CA THR A 150 14.15 2.08 4.56
C THR A 150 12.75 2.05 3.95
N ARG A 151 11.83 2.83 4.51
CA ARG A 151 10.49 3.10 3.93
C ARG A 151 9.62 1.87 3.67
N ASN A 152 9.87 0.77 4.41
CA ASN A 152 9.10 -0.47 4.21
C ASN A 152 7.60 -0.30 4.50
N GLY A 153 7.21 0.57 5.43
CA GLY A 153 5.80 0.87 5.70
C GLY A 153 5.11 1.56 4.52
N ILE A 154 5.74 2.59 3.92
CA ILE A 154 5.21 3.23 2.71
C ILE A 154 5.10 2.21 1.57
N LEU A 155 6.14 1.40 1.39
CA LEU A 155 6.17 0.36 0.36
C LEU A 155 5.09 -0.70 0.58
N ALA A 156 4.87 -1.14 1.81
CA ALA A 156 3.87 -2.15 2.16
C ALA A 156 2.45 -1.69 1.79
N ARG A 157 2.07 -0.48 2.20
CA ARG A 157 0.76 0.10 1.89
C ARG A 157 0.58 0.38 0.40
N ALA A 158 1.63 0.87 -0.27
CA ALA A 158 1.60 1.06 -1.72
C ALA A 158 1.48 -0.27 -2.48
N ALA A 159 2.18 -1.32 -2.05
CA ALA A 159 2.09 -2.64 -2.65
C ALA A 159 0.69 -3.26 -2.46
N GLU A 160 0.08 -3.10 -1.30
CA GLU A 160 -1.31 -3.49 -1.03
C GLU A 160 -2.26 -2.84 -2.03
N ARG A 161 -2.24 -1.51 -2.12
CA ARG A 161 -3.07 -0.75 -3.03
C ARG A 161 -2.84 -1.15 -4.49
N LEU A 162 -1.59 -1.36 -4.86
CA LEU A 162 -1.20 -1.80 -6.19
C LEU A 162 -1.76 -3.19 -6.54
N VAL A 163 -1.84 -4.10 -5.57
CA VAL A 163 -2.49 -5.41 -5.74
C VAL A 163 -3.99 -5.24 -5.99
N LEU A 164 -4.67 -4.34 -5.28
CA LEU A 164 -6.10 -4.08 -5.49
C LEU A 164 -6.37 -3.56 -6.90
N VAL A 165 -5.52 -2.66 -7.41
CA VAL A 165 -5.59 -2.15 -8.79
C VAL A 165 -5.32 -3.26 -9.79
N ALA A 166 -4.21 -3.96 -9.66
CA ALA A 166 -3.76 -4.97 -10.62
C ALA A 166 -4.69 -6.18 -10.71
N ARG A 167 -5.42 -6.50 -9.62
CA ARG A 167 -6.40 -7.59 -9.58
C ARG A 167 -7.83 -7.14 -9.84
N GLY A 168 -8.05 -5.90 -10.26
CA GLY A 168 -9.33 -5.37 -10.69
C GLY A 168 -10.36 -5.24 -9.56
N VAL A 169 -9.92 -5.11 -8.30
CA VAL A 169 -10.82 -4.76 -7.17
C VAL A 169 -11.19 -3.29 -7.25
N ASP A 170 -10.18 -2.44 -7.48
CA ASP A 170 -10.32 -1.00 -7.58
C ASP A 170 -9.41 -0.48 -8.72
N PRO A 171 -9.78 -0.69 -9.98
CA PRO A 171 -8.92 -0.35 -11.12
C PRO A 171 -8.59 1.14 -11.24
N ALA A 172 -9.47 2.01 -10.75
CA ALA A 172 -9.28 3.46 -10.75
C ALA A 172 -8.60 3.99 -9.49
N SER A 173 -8.28 3.10 -8.53
CA SER A 173 -7.62 3.47 -7.26
C SER A 173 -8.40 4.55 -6.49
N LEU A 174 -9.68 4.34 -6.28
CA LEU A 174 -10.59 5.29 -5.62
C LEU A 174 -10.80 4.98 -4.14
N VAL A 175 -10.61 3.73 -3.72
CA VAL A 175 -10.54 3.35 -2.30
C VAL A 175 -9.20 3.83 -1.71
N VAL A 176 -9.19 4.24 -0.46
CA VAL A 176 -7.99 4.74 0.24
C VAL A 176 -7.63 3.83 1.41
N PRO A 177 -7.04 2.64 1.17
CA PRO A 177 -6.71 1.68 2.23
C PRO A 177 -5.82 2.29 3.32
N GLU A 178 -4.89 3.16 2.94
CA GLU A 178 -3.98 3.85 3.84
C GLU A 178 -4.72 4.70 4.87
N ALA A 179 -5.82 5.35 4.47
CA ALA A 179 -6.65 6.12 5.38
C ALA A 179 -7.42 5.19 6.34
N GLY A 180 -7.85 4.03 5.88
CA GLY A 180 -8.44 3.00 6.74
C GLY A 180 -7.46 2.51 7.80
N HIS A 181 -6.21 2.23 7.43
CA HIS A 181 -5.16 1.89 8.39
C HIS A 181 -4.87 3.02 9.37
N LEU A 182 -4.90 4.27 8.93
CA LEU A 182 -4.69 5.43 9.79
C LEU A 182 -5.86 5.61 10.78
N ALA A 183 -7.10 5.46 10.33
CA ALA A 183 -8.29 5.56 11.17
C ALA A 183 -8.30 4.50 12.28
N LEU A 184 -7.77 3.31 11.99
CA LEU A 184 -7.65 2.16 12.91
C LEU A 184 -6.20 1.93 13.36
N ARG A 185 -5.45 3.01 13.62
CA ARG A 185 -4.00 2.94 13.84
C ARG A 185 -3.58 1.98 14.95
N ARG A 186 -4.28 1.95 16.08
CA ARG A 186 -3.95 1.09 17.22
C ARG A 186 -4.11 -0.40 16.85
N GLU A 187 -5.19 -0.72 16.17
CA GLU A 187 -5.51 -2.05 15.66
C GLU A 187 -4.51 -2.45 14.57
N TYR A 188 -4.15 -1.53 13.69
CA TYR A 188 -3.11 -1.71 12.67
C TYR A 188 -1.79 -2.16 13.28
N GLU A 189 -1.27 -1.41 14.24
CA GLU A 189 0.01 -1.69 14.89
C GLU A 189 -0.04 -3.01 15.69
N SER A 190 -1.17 -3.28 16.37
CA SER A 190 -1.34 -4.51 17.14
C SER A 190 -1.42 -5.75 16.25
N ASN A 191 -2.21 -5.69 15.17
CA ASN A 191 -2.39 -6.84 14.28
C ASN A 191 -1.15 -7.11 13.41
N LEU A 192 -0.37 -6.08 13.03
CA LEU A 192 0.93 -6.28 12.38
C LEU A 192 1.90 -7.04 13.28
N ARG A 193 1.97 -6.66 14.57
CA ARG A 193 2.82 -7.42 15.52
C ARG A 193 2.39 -8.87 15.63
N ALA A 194 1.07 -9.13 15.77
CA ALA A 194 0.54 -10.49 15.84
C ALA A 194 0.81 -11.31 14.56
N TYR A 195 0.73 -10.66 13.38
CA TYR A 195 1.12 -11.30 12.12
C TYR A 195 2.60 -11.66 12.09
N GLY A 196 3.46 -10.75 12.55
CA GLY A 196 4.92 -10.94 12.61
C GLY A 196 5.37 -12.10 13.50
N GLU A 197 4.55 -12.52 14.48
CA GLU A 197 4.77 -13.71 15.29
C GLU A 197 4.65 -15.03 14.51
N GLY A 198 4.09 -15.00 13.29
CA GLY A 198 4.00 -16.15 12.40
C GLY A 198 2.95 -17.21 12.80
N SER A 199 2.10 -16.95 13.79
CA SER A 199 1.06 -17.87 14.23
C SER A 199 -0.17 -17.81 13.30
N ALA A 200 -0.88 -18.94 13.17
CA ALA A 200 -2.15 -18.99 12.44
C ALA A 200 -3.20 -18.02 13.02
N GLY A 201 -3.18 -17.81 14.35
CA GLY A 201 -4.03 -16.85 15.04
C GLY A 201 -3.71 -15.41 14.64
N GLY A 202 -2.44 -15.05 14.57
CA GLY A 202 -1.98 -13.73 14.15
C GLY A 202 -2.32 -13.44 12.69
N VAL A 203 -2.13 -14.40 11.80
CA VAL A 203 -2.52 -14.27 10.38
C VAL A 203 -4.05 -14.05 10.27
N ARG A 204 -4.85 -14.83 11.01
CA ARG A 204 -6.31 -14.66 11.01
C ARG A 204 -6.72 -13.28 11.55
N ALA A 205 -6.13 -12.84 12.65
CA ALA A 205 -6.41 -11.52 13.25
C ALA A 205 -6.10 -10.40 12.26
N TRP A 206 -4.95 -10.45 11.59
CA TRP A 206 -4.57 -9.51 10.54
C TRP A 206 -5.59 -9.46 9.40
N LEU A 207 -6.03 -10.63 8.89
CA LEU A 207 -6.97 -10.67 7.77
C LEU A 207 -8.36 -10.13 8.15
N LEU A 208 -8.80 -10.32 9.38
CA LEU A 208 -10.06 -9.75 9.88
C LEU A 208 -9.94 -8.22 10.00
N TYR A 209 -8.87 -7.76 10.63
CA TYR A 209 -8.55 -6.35 10.74
C TYR A 209 -8.46 -5.67 9.35
N ALA A 210 -7.75 -6.28 8.39
CA ALA A 210 -7.60 -5.71 7.04
C ALA A 210 -8.97 -5.51 6.35
N ALA A 211 -9.94 -6.41 6.61
CA ALA A 211 -11.30 -6.25 6.09
C ALA A 211 -11.98 -4.97 6.64
N GLU A 212 -11.78 -4.67 7.91
CA GLU A 212 -12.30 -3.45 8.56
C GLU A 212 -11.57 -2.21 8.03
N ALA A 213 -10.25 -2.28 7.87
CA ALA A 213 -9.45 -1.19 7.31
C ALA A 213 -9.86 -0.86 5.86
N TYR A 214 -10.13 -1.86 5.04
CA TYR A 214 -10.64 -1.62 3.69
C TYR A 214 -12.03 -0.98 3.69
N ALA A 215 -12.92 -1.38 4.61
CA ALA A 215 -14.22 -0.74 4.75
C ALA A 215 -14.07 0.74 5.14
N ALA A 216 -13.25 1.04 6.14
CA ALA A 216 -12.93 2.43 6.52
C ALA A 216 -12.25 3.21 5.36
N GLY A 217 -11.45 2.54 4.55
CA GLY A 217 -10.83 3.13 3.35
C GLY A 217 -11.83 3.52 2.26
N THR A 218 -13.02 2.91 2.22
CA THR A 218 -14.10 3.33 1.31
C THR A 218 -14.72 4.65 1.75
N GLU A 219 -14.82 4.89 3.06
CA GLU A 219 -15.34 6.13 3.63
C GLU A 219 -14.42 7.33 3.35
N ALA A 220 -13.12 7.08 3.20
CA ALA A 220 -12.12 8.09 2.85
C ALA A 220 -12.00 8.34 1.34
N SER A 221 -12.78 7.65 0.53
CA SER A 221 -12.80 7.84 -0.92
C SER A 221 -13.29 9.24 -1.28
N PRO A 222 -12.71 9.90 -2.30
CA PRO A 222 -13.27 11.15 -2.82
C PRO A 222 -14.66 10.97 -3.48
N LEU A 223 -15.13 9.74 -3.64
CA LEU A 223 -16.49 9.43 -4.06
C LEU A 223 -17.51 9.52 -2.91
N ALA A 224 -17.04 9.49 -1.65
CA ALA A 224 -17.91 9.56 -0.49
C ALA A 224 -18.25 11.00 -0.09
N ASP A 225 -17.57 12.01 -0.66
CA ASP A 225 -17.83 13.46 -0.48
C ASP A 225 -19.08 13.92 -1.33
#